data_65f710de99d369c36c4c9d6c44dd87ba
#
_entry.id   65f710de99d369c36c4c9d6c44dd87ba
#
_cell.length_a   1.000
_cell.length_b   1.000
_cell.length_c   1.000
_cell.angle_alpha   90.00
_cell.angle_beta   90.00
_cell.angle_gamma   90.00
#
_symmetry.space_group_name_H-M   'P 1'
#
loop_
_entity.id
_entity.type
_entity.pdbx_description
1 polymer ?
#
loop_
_entity_poly.entity_id
_entity_poly.type
_entity_poly.pdbx_seq_one_letter_code
_entity_poly.pdbx_strand_id
1 'polypeptide(L)'
;MTLFADTAGERLDAFLARQPGSLSRSAAQKLIEEGMVTRNGVPGKKNDRLNVGDRVEYTIPEAKPVDIVPTEMPLDIVYEDDDLLVINKPKGLVVHPAAGHADDTLVNGLLYALGDDLSGINGELRPGIVHRIDKDTSGLLAVAKNDYAHTMLASQLKDHTMARTYEAIVCGVMKEDCGTVDAPIGRHPTDRKKMCVTQRGGRNAVTHWEVVRRYKGYTHIRCKLETGRTHQIRVHMAYIGHPILGDTVYGRKKPELGQSSQCLHAGALCFRHPRDGHPVMVFAELPQYFRDVLDKLEKMK
;
A
#
# COMPACT_ATOMS: atom_id res chain seq x y z
N MET A 1 16.61 -17.07 22.09
CA MET A 1 17.91 -16.42 21.77
C MET A 1 18.41 -15.65 22.99
N THR A 2 19.72 -15.65 23.25
CA THR A 2 20.32 -14.94 24.38
C THR A 2 21.35 -13.95 23.85
N LEU A 3 21.30 -12.70 24.30
CA LEU A 3 22.19 -11.62 23.94
C LEU A 3 22.73 -10.96 25.23
N PHE A 4 23.88 -10.33 25.14
CA PHE A 4 24.45 -9.53 26.23
C PHE A 4 24.57 -8.08 25.79
N ALA A 5 24.11 -7.15 26.63
CA ALA A 5 24.17 -5.73 26.31
C ALA A 5 25.65 -5.25 26.35
N ASP A 6 26.04 -4.53 25.32
CA ASP A 6 27.39 -3.99 25.11
C ASP A 6 27.48 -2.47 25.37
N THR A 7 26.34 -1.80 25.50
CA THR A 7 26.24 -0.35 25.66
C THR A 7 25.31 0.00 26.82
N ALA A 8 25.80 0.81 27.78
CA ALA A 8 24.99 1.29 28.88
C ALA A 8 24.03 2.40 28.43
N GLY A 9 22.81 2.41 29.03
CA GLY A 9 21.79 3.43 28.77
C GLY A 9 20.98 3.23 27.49
N GLU A 10 21.30 2.24 26.67
CA GLU A 10 20.50 1.90 25.48
C GLU A 10 19.14 1.32 25.89
N ARG A 11 18.10 1.66 25.14
CA ARG A 11 16.76 1.13 25.40
C ARG A 11 16.65 -0.32 24.90
N LEU A 12 15.94 -1.17 25.63
CA LEU A 12 15.73 -2.58 25.30
C LEU A 12 15.15 -2.79 23.89
N ASP A 13 14.17 -1.96 23.47
CA ASP A 13 13.58 -2.04 22.14
C ASP A 13 14.56 -1.65 21.02
N ALA A 14 15.48 -0.73 21.29
CA ALA A 14 16.52 -0.30 20.33
C ALA A 14 17.65 -1.34 20.26
N PHE A 15 18.06 -1.88 21.39
CA PHE A 15 19.07 -2.94 21.48
C PHE A 15 18.69 -4.15 20.64
N LEU A 16 17.44 -4.64 20.80
CA LEU A 16 16.93 -5.78 20.01
C LEU A 16 16.87 -5.46 18.51
N ALA A 17 16.51 -4.23 18.15
CA ALA A 17 16.34 -3.83 16.74
C ALA A 17 17.65 -3.67 15.97
N ARG A 18 18.82 -3.50 16.64
CA ARG A 18 20.12 -3.34 15.98
C ARG A 18 20.91 -4.63 15.78
N GLN A 19 20.44 -5.75 16.32
CA GLN A 19 21.16 -7.01 16.21
C GLN A 19 21.18 -7.56 14.77
N PRO A 20 22.24 -8.23 14.31
CA PRO A 20 22.28 -8.86 12.98
C PRO A 20 21.12 -9.86 12.79
N GLY A 21 20.42 -9.79 11.69
CA GLY A 21 19.20 -10.59 11.44
C GLY A 21 17.98 -10.09 12.23
N SER A 22 18.00 -8.83 12.64
CA SER A 22 17.19 -8.26 13.69
C SER A 22 15.73 -7.97 13.31
N LEU A 23 14.92 -7.98 14.35
CA LEU A 23 13.54 -7.48 14.37
C LEU A 23 13.49 -5.99 14.04
N SER A 24 12.45 -5.55 13.33
CA SER A 24 12.18 -4.13 13.31
C SER A 24 11.89 -3.63 14.73
N ARG A 25 12.14 -2.34 15.02
CA ARG A 25 11.89 -1.79 16.36
C ARG A 25 10.44 -1.99 16.82
N SER A 26 9.48 -1.94 15.91
CA SER A 26 8.07 -2.22 16.19
C SER A 26 7.83 -3.71 16.54
N ALA A 27 8.52 -4.63 15.87
CA ALA A 27 8.46 -6.05 16.21
C ALA A 27 9.10 -6.34 17.58
N ALA A 28 10.24 -5.72 17.89
CA ALA A 28 10.87 -5.81 19.21
C ALA A 28 9.94 -5.30 20.32
N GLN A 29 9.27 -4.17 20.11
CA GLN A 29 8.28 -3.63 21.07
C GLN A 29 7.12 -4.59 21.28
N LYS A 30 6.61 -5.21 20.21
CA LYS A 30 5.53 -6.18 20.30
C LYS A 30 5.93 -7.41 21.11
N LEU A 31 7.12 -7.98 20.86
CA LEU A 31 7.64 -9.12 21.64
C LEU A 31 7.78 -8.78 23.13
N ILE A 32 8.24 -7.56 23.45
CA ILE A 32 8.34 -7.10 24.84
C ILE A 32 6.96 -6.99 25.49
N GLU A 33 5.98 -6.40 24.77
CA GLU A 33 4.60 -6.26 25.26
C GLU A 33 3.87 -7.62 25.43
N GLU A 34 4.23 -8.61 24.62
CA GLU A 34 3.73 -9.99 24.73
C GLU A 34 4.47 -10.83 25.79
N GLY A 35 5.43 -10.25 26.53
CA GLY A 35 6.17 -10.93 27.58
C GLY A 35 7.24 -11.92 27.07
N MET A 36 7.56 -11.89 25.78
CA MET A 36 8.51 -12.81 25.15
C MET A 36 9.98 -12.34 25.27
N VAL A 37 10.25 -11.29 26.04
CA VAL A 37 11.58 -10.74 26.28
C VAL A 37 11.80 -10.61 27.76
N THR A 38 12.94 -11.16 28.24
CA THR A 38 13.38 -10.97 29.63
C THR A 38 14.73 -10.24 29.67
N ARG A 39 14.94 -9.48 30.73
CA ARG A 39 16.21 -8.88 31.12
C ARG A 39 16.64 -9.48 32.45
N ASN A 40 17.76 -10.16 32.49
CA ASN A 40 18.28 -10.83 33.69
C ASN A 40 17.22 -11.76 34.35
N GLY A 41 16.42 -12.46 33.52
CA GLY A 41 15.36 -13.35 33.95
C GLY A 41 14.03 -12.69 34.36
N VAL A 42 13.91 -11.36 34.27
CA VAL A 42 12.68 -10.62 34.58
C VAL A 42 12.05 -10.07 33.30
N PRO A 43 10.72 -10.10 33.13
CA PRO A 43 10.04 -9.52 31.97
C PRO A 43 10.48 -8.06 31.72
N GLY A 44 10.97 -7.79 30.52
CA GLY A 44 11.46 -6.47 30.12
C GLY A 44 10.32 -5.50 29.76
N LYS A 45 10.58 -4.21 29.91
CA LYS A 45 9.72 -3.14 29.39
C LYS A 45 10.43 -2.41 28.25
N LYS A 46 9.70 -1.95 27.23
CA LYS A 46 10.28 -1.31 26.03
C LYS A 46 11.20 -0.13 26.33
N ASN A 47 10.97 0.58 27.43
CA ASN A 47 11.75 1.74 27.85
C ASN A 47 12.88 1.40 28.82
N ASP A 48 13.06 0.13 29.21
CA ASP A 48 14.14 -0.27 30.09
C ASP A 48 15.49 0.11 29.51
N ARG A 49 16.33 0.69 30.35
CA ARG A 49 17.70 1.07 30.02
C ARG A 49 18.63 -0.08 30.41
N LEU A 50 19.41 -0.58 29.47
CA LEU A 50 20.34 -1.67 29.68
C LEU A 50 21.63 -1.16 30.33
N ASN A 51 22.26 -2.00 31.16
CA ASN A 51 23.63 -1.83 31.60
C ASN A 51 24.54 -2.80 30.80
N VAL A 52 25.81 -2.46 30.67
CA VAL A 52 26.77 -3.41 30.06
C VAL A 52 26.77 -4.71 30.83
N GLY A 53 26.67 -5.82 30.11
CA GLY A 53 26.59 -7.18 30.65
C GLY A 53 25.17 -7.65 31.00
N ASP A 54 24.13 -6.83 30.88
CA ASP A 54 22.75 -7.29 31.07
C ASP A 54 22.46 -8.41 30.07
N ARG A 55 21.90 -9.52 30.57
CA ARG A 55 21.47 -10.68 29.81
C ARG A 55 20.04 -10.43 29.30
N VAL A 56 19.89 -10.37 27.97
CA VAL A 56 18.61 -10.23 27.31
C VAL A 56 18.26 -11.55 26.64
N GLU A 57 17.17 -12.18 27.05
CA GLU A 57 16.66 -13.39 26.43
C GLU A 57 15.34 -13.08 25.73
N TYR A 58 15.18 -13.59 24.52
CA TYR A 58 13.94 -13.43 23.78
C TYR A 58 13.60 -14.66 22.95
N THR A 59 12.31 -14.90 22.82
CA THR A 59 11.75 -15.93 21.96
C THR A 59 10.98 -15.25 20.85
N ILE A 60 11.33 -15.54 19.59
CA ILE A 60 10.48 -15.17 18.47
C ILE A 60 9.43 -16.29 18.40
N PRO A 61 8.13 -16.01 18.66
CA PRO A 61 7.10 -17.02 18.43
C PRO A 61 7.21 -17.48 16.98
N GLU A 62 7.11 -18.77 16.75
CA GLU A 62 6.84 -19.24 15.39
C GLU A 62 5.65 -18.48 14.87
N ALA A 63 5.76 -17.90 13.68
CA ALA A 63 4.64 -17.24 13.04
C ALA A 63 3.51 -18.28 13.04
N LYS A 64 2.42 -17.98 13.77
CA LYS A 64 1.21 -18.81 13.62
C LYS A 64 0.86 -18.68 12.15
N PRO A 65 0.78 -19.78 11.39
CA PRO A 65 0.29 -19.75 10.04
C PRO A 65 -1.06 -19.03 10.14
N VAL A 66 -1.18 -17.86 9.57
CA VAL A 66 -2.49 -17.33 9.27
C VAL A 66 -2.84 -18.09 8.01
N ASP A 67 -3.53 -19.22 8.19
CA ASP A 67 -4.04 -20.01 7.09
C ASP A 67 -4.93 -19.09 6.25
N ILE A 68 -4.30 -18.46 5.26
CA ILE A 68 -5.07 -17.75 4.24
C ILE A 68 -5.68 -18.83 3.38
N VAL A 69 -6.97 -18.99 3.50
CA VAL A 69 -7.72 -20.00 2.75
C VAL A 69 -7.70 -19.64 1.26
N PRO A 70 -7.08 -20.45 0.38
CA PRO A 70 -7.19 -20.26 -1.07
C PRO A 70 -8.66 -20.27 -1.47
N THR A 71 -9.11 -19.23 -2.17
CA THR A 71 -10.53 -19.06 -2.53
C THR A 71 -10.64 -18.83 -4.03
N GLU A 72 -11.47 -19.62 -4.69
CA GLU A 72 -11.75 -19.46 -6.12
C GLU A 72 -12.42 -18.11 -6.38
N MET A 73 -11.80 -17.32 -7.25
CA MET A 73 -12.37 -16.07 -7.73
C MET A 73 -11.84 -15.72 -9.13
N PRO A 74 -12.60 -14.98 -9.95
CA PRO A 74 -12.12 -14.53 -11.24
C PRO A 74 -10.99 -13.51 -11.06
N LEU A 75 -9.85 -13.75 -11.70
CA LEU A 75 -8.70 -12.86 -11.76
C LEU A 75 -8.54 -12.36 -13.21
N ASP A 76 -8.63 -11.05 -13.41
CA ASP A 76 -8.36 -10.42 -14.71
C ASP A 76 -6.84 -10.20 -14.85
N ILE A 77 -6.13 -11.25 -15.31
CA ILE A 77 -4.70 -11.25 -15.56
C ILE A 77 -4.45 -10.65 -16.94
N VAL A 78 -3.80 -9.49 -17.00
CA VAL A 78 -3.53 -8.75 -18.25
C VAL A 78 -2.09 -8.90 -18.75
N TYR A 79 -1.21 -9.43 -17.94
CA TYR A 79 0.16 -9.81 -18.27
C TYR A 79 0.61 -10.94 -17.35
N GLU A 80 1.31 -11.93 -17.87
CA GLU A 80 1.87 -13.02 -17.08
C GLU A 80 3.09 -13.63 -17.78
N ASP A 81 4.11 -13.98 -17.00
CA ASP A 81 5.26 -14.80 -17.38
C ASP A 81 5.73 -15.68 -16.22
N ASP A 82 6.96 -16.21 -16.27
CA ASP A 82 7.50 -17.10 -15.22
C ASP A 82 7.84 -16.35 -13.92
N ASP A 83 8.03 -15.04 -13.95
CA ASP A 83 8.53 -14.24 -12.83
C ASP A 83 7.44 -13.42 -12.15
N LEU A 84 6.47 -12.94 -12.91
CA LEU A 84 5.43 -12.03 -12.40
C LEU A 84 4.13 -12.12 -13.17
N LEU A 85 3.09 -11.53 -12.60
CA LEU A 85 1.87 -11.23 -13.33
C LEU A 85 1.37 -9.82 -12.99
N VAL A 86 0.53 -9.25 -13.86
CA VAL A 86 -0.17 -7.99 -13.62
C VAL A 86 -1.66 -8.26 -13.68
N ILE A 87 -2.36 -7.87 -12.63
CA ILE A 87 -3.81 -8.01 -12.51
C ILE A 87 -4.47 -6.64 -12.69
N ASN A 88 -5.56 -6.61 -13.43
CA ASN A 88 -6.51 -5.51 -13.43
C ASN A 88 -7.57 -5.74 -12.34
N LYS A 89 -7.27 -5.28 -11.13
CA LYS A 89 -8.12 -5.49 -9.96
C LYS A 89 -9.47 -4.77 -10.10
N PRO A 90 -10.60 -5.44 -9.88
CA PRO A 90 -11.90 -4.78 -9.87
C PRO A 90 -12.04 -3.83 -8.66
N LYS A 91 -12.93 -2.84 -8.77
CA LYS A 91 -13.38 -2.01 -7.66
C LYS A 91 -14.09 -2.87 -6.61
N GLY A 92 -13.87 -2.60 -5.32
CA GLY A 92 -14.50 -3.33 -4.21
C GLY A 92 -13.69 -4.50 -3.67
N LEU A 93 -12.68 -5.01 -4.39
CA LEU A 93 -11.83 -6.11 -3.94
C LEU A 93 -10.69 -5.60 -3.04
N VAL A 94 -10.56 -6.17 -1.84
CA VAL A 94 -9.44 -5.91 -0.92
C VAL A 94 -8.20 -6.67 -1.41
N VAL A 95 -7.01 -6.08 -1.30
CA VAL A 95 -5.79 -6.74 -1.79
C VAL A 95 -5.34 -7.88 -0.88
N HIS A 96 -5.34 -7.69 0.44
CA HIS A 96 -4.85 -8.69 1.40
C HIS A 96 -5.71 -8.73 2.65
N PRO A 97 -5.73 -9.86 3.39
CA PRO A 97 -6.56 -10.04 4.56
C PRO A 97 -6.43 -8.91 5.57
N ALA A 98 -7.56 -8.46 6.07
CA ALA A 98 -7.71 -7.40 7.05
C ALA A 98 -8.94 -7.64 7.92
N ALA A 99 -9.12 -6.88 8.99
CA ALA A 99 -10.30 -6.99 9.84
C ALA A 99 -11.60 -6.83 9.02
N GLY A 100 -12.45 -7.85 9.01
CA GLY A 100 -13.69 -7.94 8.24
C GLY A 100 -13.54 -8.47 6.80
N HIS A 101 -12.34 -8.86 6.39
CA HIS A 101 -12.02 -9.48 5.09
C HIS A 101 -10.94 -10.55 5.32
N ALA A 102 -11.33 -11.75 5.70
CA ALA A 102 -10.41 -12.85 6.01
C ALA A 102 -10.08 -13.71 4.78
N ASP A 103 -11.08 -13.96 3.94
CA ASP A 103 -11.08 -14.97 2.87
C ASP A 103 -11.65 -14.47 1.52
N ASP A 104 -11.96 -13.19 1.42
CA ASP A 104 -12.52 -12.52 0.23
C ASP A 104 -11.55 -11.51 -0.40
N THR A 105 -10.23 -11.76 -0.34
CA THR A 105 -9.21 -10.82 -0.81
C THR A 105 -8.50 -11.32 -2.07
N LEU A 106 -7.83 -10.40 -2.77
CA LEU A 106 -7.03 -10.74 -3.94
C LEU A 106 -5.99 -11.83 -3.62
N VAL A 107 -5.37 -11.79 -2.43
CA VAL A 107 -4.39 -12.79 -2.00
C VAL A 107 -5.02 -14.18 -1.89
N ASN A 108 -6.26 -14.31 -1.41
CA ASN A 108 -6.96 -15.59 -1.38
C ASN A 108 -7.14 -16.17 -2.79
N GLY A 109 -7.50 -15.31 -3.76
CA GLY A 109 -7.63 -15.72 -5.17
C GLY A 109 -6.30 -16.09 -5.83
N LEU A 110 -5.24 -15.33 -5.52
CA LEU A 110 -3.89 -15.63 -6.00
C LEU A 110 -3.37 -16.97 -5.49
N LEU A 111 -3.57 -17.26 -4.20
CA LEU A 111 -3.20 -18.55 -3.61
C LEU A 111 -3.98 -19.72 -4.25
N TYR A 112 -5.26 -19.51 -4.58
CA TYR A 112 -6.04 -20.55 -5.28
C TYR A 112 -5.51 -20.80 -6.70
N ALA A 113 -5.19 -19.72 -7.43
CA ALA A 113 -4.77 -19.82 -8.83
C ALA A 113 -3.33 -20.29 -9.02
N LEU A 114 -2.41 -19.90 -8.11
CA LEU A 114 -0.96 -20.06 -8.28
C LEU A 114 -0.32 -20.94 -7.20
N GLY A 115 -0.99 -21.16 -6.07
CA GLY A 115 -0.46 -21.99 -4.99
C GLY A 115 0.93 -21.56 -4.52
N ASP A 116 1.88 -22.49 -4.61
CA ASP A 116 3.27 -22.27 -4.20
C ASP A 116 4.09 -21.41 -5.18
N ASP A 117 3.54 -21.07 -6.35
CA ASP A 117 4.15 -20.19 -7.36
C ASP A 117 3.94 -18.70 -7.01
N LEU A 118 4.09 -18.34 -5.74
CA LEU A 118 4.06 -16.96 -5.24
C LEU A 118 5.24 -16.70 -4.33
N SER A 119 5.85 -15.51 -4.48
CA SER A 119 6.92 -15.09 -3.56
C SER A 119 6.47 -15.04 -2.10
N GLY A 120 7.25 -15.66 -1.22
CA GLY A 120 7.02 -15.68 0.23
C GLY A 120 7.65 -14.53 1.01
N ILE A 121 8.38 -13.59 0.37
CA ILE A 121 9.19 -12.55 1.06
C ILE A 121 8.41 -11.71 2.07
N ASN A 122 7.15 -11.35 1.77
CA ASN A 122 6.32 -10.57 2.69
C ASN A 122 5.58 -11.45 3.72
N GLY A 123 6.00 -12.72 3.86
CA GLY A 123 5.39 -13.69 4.75
C GLY A 123 4.03 -14.19 4.26
N GLU A 124 3.46 -15.10 5.00
CA GLU A 124 2.21 -15.81 4.67
C GLU A 124 1.01 -14.90 4.41
N LEU A 125 1.03 -13.69 4.97
CA LEU A 125 -0.09 -12.73 4.84
C LEU A 125 -0.14 -11.96 3.52
N ARG A 126 0.95 -11.96 2.72
CA ARG A 126 1.06 -11.13 1.51
C ARG A 126 1.91 -11.78 0.41
N PRO A 127 1.71 -13.05 0.09
CA PRO A 127 2.51 -13.72 -0.92
C PRO A 127 2.41 -12.96 -2.25
N GLY A 128 3.55 -12.73 -2.88
CA GLY A 128 3.66 -12.06 -4.18
C GLY A 128 3.34 -10.57 -4.22
N ILE A 129 2.76 -9.98 -3.18
CA ILE A 129 2.29 -8.57 -3.20
C ILE A 129 3.44 -7.59 -2.99
N VAL A 130 3.88 -6.92 -4.03
CA VAL A 130 4.95 -5.89 -4.00
C VAL A 130 4.42 -4.48 -3.72
N HIS A 131 3.21 -4.17 -4.16
CA HIS A 131 2.51 -2.92 -3.86
C HIS A 131 1.00 -3.14 -3.74
N ARG A 132 0.26 -2.09 -3.41
CA ARG A 132 -1.19 -2.19 -3.23
C ARG A 132 -1.91 -0.96 -3.73
N ILE A 133 -3.17 -1.16 -4.11
CA ILE A 133 -4.17 -0.12 -4.31
C ILE A 133 -5.31 -0.30 -3.30
N ASP A 134 -6.11 0.74 -3.08
CA ASP A 134 -7.22 0.69 -2.11
C ASP A 134 -8.33 -0.28 -2.56
N LYS A 135 -9.16 -0.75 -1.62
CA LYS A 135 -10.31 -1.61 -1.88
C LYS A 135 -11.14 -1.12 -3.09
N ASP A 136 -11.53 0.15 -3.04
CA ASP A 136 -12.41 0.76 -4.04
C ASP A 136 -11.67 1.48 -5.18
N THR A 137 -10.38 1.29 -5.30
CA THR A 137 -9.58 1.68 -6.46
C THR A 137 -9.47 0.47 -7.39
N SER A 138 -9.84 0.63 -8.64
CA SER A 138 -9.65 -0.40 -9.69
C SER A 138 -8.32 -0.24 -10.40
N GLY A 139 -7.91 -1.24 -11.17
CA GLY A 139 -6.80 -1.16 -12.10
C GLY A 139 -5.58 -2.00 -11.72
N LEU A 140 -4.46 -1.67 -12.32
CA LEU A 140 -3.27 -2.51 -12.42
C LEU A 140 -2.51 -2.67 -11.10
N LEU A 141 -2.12 -3.91 -10.83
CA LEU A 141 -1.32 -4.31 -9.69
C LEU A 141 -0.37 -5.43 -10.11
N ALA A 142 0.95 -5.23 -9.88
CA ALA A 142 1.96 -6.24 -10.14
C ALA A 142 2.08 -7.20 -8.95
N VAL A 143 2.24 -8.49 -9.27
CA VAL A 143 2.40 -9.60 -8.33
C VAL A 143 3.63 -10.41 -8.72
N ALA A 144 4.49 -10.71 -7.78
CA ALA A 144 5.71 -11.50 -8.01
C ALA A 144 5.43 -12.99 -7.80
N LYS A 145 5.81 -13.83 -8.75
CA LYS A 145 5.68 -15.29 -8.68
C LYS A 145 6.83 -15.95 -7.92
N ASN A 146 7.97 -15.27 -7.77
CA ASN A 146 9.13 -15.77 -7.03
C ASN A 146 9.84 -14.65 -6.26
N ASP A 147 10.74 -15.02 -5.35
CA ASP A 147 11.43 -14.11 -4.45
C ASP A 147 12.41 -13.17 -5.16
N TYR A 148 13.02 -13.63 -6.25
CA TYR A 148 13.89 -12.80 -7.06
C TYR A 148 13.10 -11.64 -7.71
N ALA A 149 12.00 -11.95 -8.39
CA ALA A 149 11.12 -10.97 -8.98
C ALA A 149 10.57 -9.99 -7.93
N HIS A 150 10.18 -10.50 -6.77
CA HIS A 150 9.72 -9.68 -5.65
C HIS A 150 10.77 -8.65 -5.23
N THR A 151 12.00 -9.08 -5.01
CA THR A 151 13.12 -8.21 -4.60
C THR A 151 13.37 -7.13 -5.63
N MET A 152 13.41 -7.49 -6.92
CA MET A 152 13.68 -6.57 -8.03
C MET A 152 12.54 -5.55 -8.21
N LEU A 153 11.27 -5.98 -8.16
CA LEU A 153 10.12 -5.09 -8.25
C LEU A 153 10.02 -4.15 -7.03
N ALA A 154 10.30 -4.66 -5.82
CA ALA A 154 10.33 -3.85 -4.61
C ALA A 154 11.45 -2.79 -4.64
N SER A 155 12.62 -3.12 -5.22
CA SER A 155 13.69 -2.13 -5.45
C SER A 155 13.23 -1.01 -6.37
N GLN A 156 12.60 -1.34 -7.50
CA GLN A 156 12.08 -0.33 -8.44
C GLN A 156 11.02 0.58 -7.81
N LEU A 157 10.19 0.06 -6.90
CA LEU A 157 9.26 0.87 -6.12
C LEU A 157 9.97 1.80 -5.15
N LYS A 158 11.03 1.32 -4.49
CA LYS A 158 11.86 2.09 -3.55
C LYS A 158 12.63 3.21 -4.27
N ASP A 159 13.16 2.90 -5.44
CA ASP A 159 13.99 3.81 -6.26
C ASP A 159 13.14 4.69 -7.20
N HIS A 160 11.80 4.59 -7.09
CA HIS A 160 10.81 5.34 -7.88
C HIS A 160 10.93 5.15 -9.40
N THR A 161 11.51 4.03 -9.85
CA THR A 161 11.66 3.69 -11.27
C THR A 161 10.46 2.94 -11.84
N MET A 162 9.64 2.29 -10.99
CA MET A 162 8.33 1.76 -11.39
C MET A 162 7.31 2.90 -11.48
N ALA A 163 6.91 3.26 -12.70
CA ALA A 163 5.90 4.30 -12.92
C ALA A 163 4.48 3.74 -12.76
N ARG A 164 3.67 4.47 -11.99
CA ARG A 164 2.25 4.14 -11.71
C ARG A 164 1.40 5.35 -12.06
N THR A 165 0.55 5.18 -13.07
CA THR A 165 -0.31 6.25 -13.56
C THR A 165 -1.77 5.91 -13.26
N TYR A 166 -2.49 6.91 -12.75
CA TYR A 166 -3.89 6.79 -12.33
C TYR A 166 -4.75 7.80 -13.07
N GLU A 167 -5.96 7.42 -13.39
CA GLU A 167 -7.02 8.33 -13.85
C GLU A 167 -7.96 8.59 -12.66
N ALA A 168 -8.34 9.86 -12.47
CA ALA A 168 -9.23 10.28 -11.39
C ALA A 168 -10.19 11.36 -11.83
N ILE A 169 -11.40 11.37 -11.28
CA ILE A 169 -12.32 12.50 -11.39
C ILE A 169 -12.36 13.21 -10.05
N VAL A 170 -12.02 14.49 -10.05
CA VAL A 170 -12.02 15.34 -8.84
C VAL A 170 -13.16 16.35 -8.84
N CYS A 171 -13.61 16.73 -7.66
CA CYS A 171 -14.62 17.76 -7.46
C CYS A 171 -14.01 19.15 -7.65
N GLY A 172 -14.75 20.02 -8.31
CA GLY A 172 -14.30 21.36 -8.65
C GLY A 172 -13.55 21.44 -9.98
N VAL A 173 -13.43 22.65 -10.51
CA VAL A 173 -12.69 22.93 -11.73
C VAL A 173 -11.28 23.39 -11.35
N MET A 174 -10.29 22.58 -11.68
CA MET A 174 -8.88 22.94 -11.45
C MET A 174 -8.48 24.06 -12.41
N LYS A 175 -7.82 25.09 -11.88
CA LYS A 175 -7.41 26.26 -12.66
C LYS A 175 -6.18 25.97 -13.51
N GLU A 176 -5.18 25.37 -12.88
CA GLU A 176 -3.90 25.01 -13.54
C GLU A 176 -4.06 23.72 -14.37
N ASP A 177 -3.25 23.58 -15.42
CA ASP A 177 -3.29 22.40 -16.29
C ASP A 177 -2.54 21.21 -15.70
N CYS A 178 -1.56 21.46 -14.85
CA CYS A 178 -0.79 20.44 -14.15
C CYS A 178 -0.23 21.00 -12.85
N GLY A 179 0.28 20.09 -12.00
CA GLY A 179 0.95 20.47 -10.76
C GLY A 179 1.50 19.29 -9.98
N THR A 180 2.13 19.61 -8.85
CA THR A 180 2.72 18.64 -7.95
C THR A 180 2.27 18.92 -6.53
N VAL A 181 1.85 17.86 -5.82
CA VAL A 181 1.64 17.90 -4.37
C VAL A 181 2.79 17.13 -3.73
N ASP A 182 3.71 17.86 -3.11
CA ASP A 182 4.80 17.33 -2.29
C ASP A 182 4.46 17.63 -0.82
N ALA A 183 3.80 16.69 -0.16
CA ALA A 183 3.30 16.88 1.19
C ALA A 183 3.30 15.55 1.96
N PRO A 184 3.97 15.46 3.13
CA PRO A 184 4.12 14.22 3.85
C PRO A 184 2.78 13.72 4.41
N ILE A 185 2.56 12.39 4.30
CA ILE A 185 1.32 11.75 4.73
C ILE A 185 1.56 10.90 5.98
N GLY A 186 0.71 11.07 6.98
CA GLY A 186 0.67 10.30 8.21
C GLY A 186 -0.74 9.89 8.62
N ARG A 187 -0.86 9.17 9.72
CA ARG A 187 -2.16 8.81 10.30
C ARG A 187 -2.87 10.05 10.81
N HIS A 188 -4.18 10.14 10.58
CA HIS A 188 -4.99 11.22 11.16
C HIS A 188 -5.00 11.09 12.70
N PRO A 189 -4.81 12.19 13.45
CA PRO A 189 -4.60 12.12 14.91
C PRO A 189 -5.79 11.56 15.69
N THR A 190 -7.01 11.74 15.20
CA THR A 190 -8.24 11.34 15.89
C THR A 190 -9.05 10.27 15.14
N ASP A 191 -8.94 10.17 13.83
CA ASP A 191 -9.68 9.19 13.02
C ASP A 191 -8.74 8.12 12.48
N ARG A 192 -8.73 6.93 13.11
CA ARG A 192 -7.85 5.81 12.74
C ARG A 192 -8.06 5.26 11.31
N LYS A 193 -9.20 5.56 10.69
CA LYS A 193 -9.52 5.14 9.31
C LYS A 193 -8.97 6.10 8.26
N LYS A 194 -8.50 7.28 8.69
CA LYS A 194 -8.00 8.34 7.80
C LYS A 194 -6.49 8.47 7.84
N MET A 195 -5.97 8.95 6.72
CA MET A 195 -4.66 9.55 6.60
C MET A 195 -4.81 11.06 6.45
N CYS A 196 -3.77 11.83 6.69
CA CYS A 196 -3.76 13.27 6.46
C CYS A 196 -2.36 13.76 6.08
N VAL A 197 -2.29 14.94 5.49
CA VAL A 197 -1.03 15.66 5.35
C VAL A 197 -0.60 16.11 6.74
N THR A 198 0.62 15.76 7.14
CA THR A 198 1.17 16.12 8.46
C THR A 198 2.69 16.10 8.47
N GLN A 199 3.30 17.10 9.08
CA GLN A 199 4.76 17.14 9.29
C GLN A 199 5.20 16.24 10.46
N ARG A 200 4.34 16.00 11.45
CA ARG A 200 4.67 15.17 12.61
C ARG A 200 4.42 13.70 12.30
N GLY A 201 5.50 12.92 12.11
CA GLY A 201 5.42 11.49 11.82
C GLY A 201 4.85 11.16 10.43
N GLY A 202 4.71 12.15 9.56
CA GLY A 202 4.39 11.96 8.15
C GLY A 202 5.57 11.36 7.38
N ARG A 203 5.28 10.54 6.39
CA ARG A 203 6.26 9.97 5.45
C ARG A 203 6.19 10.77 4.16
N ASN A 204 7.34 11.05 3.56
CA ASN A 204 7.40 11.77 2.28
C ASN A 204 6.44 11.17 1.25
N ALA A 205 5.69 12.04 0.56
CA ALA A 205 4.69 11.66 -0.44
C ALA A 205 4.63 12.72 -1.54
N VAL A 206 4.81 12.26 -2.79
CA VAL A 206 4.81 13.14 -3.98
C VAL A 206 3.84 12.59 -5.02
N THR A 207 2.92 13.44 -5.45
CA THR A 207 1.92 13.15 -6.51
C THR A 207 1.96 14.26 -7.55
N HIS A 208 2.28 13.89 -8.79
CA HIS A 208 2.13 14.78 -9.96
C HIS A 208 0.75 14.56 -10.54
N TRP A 209 0.14 15.63 -11.02
CA TRP A 209 -1.16 15.56 -11.69
C TRP A 209 -1.19 16.47 -12.93
N GLU A 210 -1.98 16.07 -13.92
CA GLU A 210 -2.27 16.84 -15.13
C GLU A 210 -3.75 16.75 -15.45
N VAL A 211 -4.31 17.83 -15.97
CA VAL A 211 -5.71 17.90 -16.40
C VAL A 211 -5.85 17.20 -17.75
N VAL A 212 -6.72 16.19 -17.79
CA VAL A 212 -7.15 15.56 -19.03
C VAL A 212 -8.32 16.35 -19.63
N ARG A 213 -9.32 16.70 -18.80
CA ARG A 213 -10.47 17.48 -19.25
C ARG A 213 -11.21 18.13 -18.07
N ARG A 214 -11.73 19.35 -18.32
CA ARG A 214 -12.58 20.10 -17.39
C ARG A 214 -14.05 19.97 -17.76
N TYR A 215 -14.89 19.81 -16.73
CA TYR A 215 -16.33 19.74 -16.84
C TYR A 215 -16.98 20.75 -15.90
N LYS A 216 -18.30 20.94 -15.99
CA LYS A 216 -19.03 21.79 -15.06
C LYS A 216 -18.96 21.25 -13.63
N GLY A 217 -18.15 21.88 -12.78
CA GLY A 217 -17.97 21.52 -11.38
C GLY A 217 -17.04 20.32 -11.11
N TYR A 218 -16.37 19.76 -12.12
CA TYR A 218 -15.46 18.60 -12.00
C TYR A 218 -14.28 18.69 -12.97
N THR A 219 -13.23 17.92 -12.64
CA THR A 219 -12.08 17.80 -13.54
C THR A 219 -11.64 16.33 -13.62
N HIS A 220 -11.45 15.82 -14.82
CA HIS A 220 -10.76 14.58 -15.08
C HIS A 220 -9.26 14.85 -15.09
N ILE A 221 -8.52 14.16 -14.25
CA ILE A 221 -7.07 14.32 -14.11
C ILE A 221 -6.36 12.97 -14.25
N ARG A 222 -5.11 13.04 -14.67
CA ARG A 222 -4.15 11.93 -14.60
C ARG A 222 -3.15 12.21 -13.50
N CYS A 223 -2.88 11.22 -12.64
CA CYS A 223 -1.92 11.31 -11.56
C CYS A 223 -0.76 10.34 -11.77
N LYS A 224 0.48 10.81 -11.59
CA LYS A 224 1.69 9.99 -11.58
C LYS A 224 2.31 10.03 -10.18
N LEU A 225 2.59 8.85 -9.63
CA LEU A 225 3.12 8.71 -8.28
C LEU A 225 4.63 8.47 -8.28
N GLU A 226 5.38 9.25 -7.49
CA GLU A 226 6.73 8.87 -7.07
C GLU A 226 6.66 7.89 -5.89
N THR A 227 5.89 8.21 -4.89
CA THR A 227 5.70 7.42 -3.67
C THR A 227 4.35 6.70 -3.69
N GLY A 228 4.15 5.70 -2.81
CA GLY A 228 2.89 4.95 -2.70
C GLY A 228 2.40 4.85 -1.25
N ARG A 229 1.98 5.97 -0.65
CA ARG A 229 1.43 5.96 0.72
C ARG A 229 -0.05 5.59 0.70
N THR A 230 -0.53 5.04 1.81
CA THR A 230 -1.96 4.70 1.97
C THR A 230 -2.82 5.92 1.65
N HIS A 231 -3.81 5.75 0.76
CA HIS A 231 -4.75 6.79 0.30
C HIS A 231 -4.07 8.03 -0.34
N GLN A 232 -2.84 7.93 -0.85
CA GLN A 232 -2.02 9.10 -1.20
C GLN A 232 -2.73 10.07 -2.14
N ILE A 233 -3.21 9.64 -3.31
CA ILE A 233 -3.91 10.51 -4.28
C ILE A 233 -5.15 11.13 -3.63
N ARG A 234 -5.92 10.35 -2.90
CA ARG A 234 -7.15 10.78 -2.22
C ARG A 234 -6.88 11.90 -1.21
N VAL A 235 -5.84 11.73 -0.38
CA VAL A 235 -5.40 12.71 0.62
C VAL A 235 -4.85 13.96 -0.05
N HIS A 236 -3.99 13.81 -1.06
CA HIS A 236 -3.37 14.93 -1.75
C HIS A 236 -4.37 15.78 -2.51
N MET A 237 -5.31 15.15 -3.23
CA MET A 237 -6.36 15.89 -3.96
C MET A 237 -7.31 16.61 -2.98
N ALA A 238 -7.68 15.98 -1.88
CA ALA A 238 -8.46 16.63 -0.84
C ALA A 238 -7.70 17.79 -0.17
N TYR A 239 -6.38 17.64 0.06
CA TYR A 239 -5.53 18.67 0.65
C TYR A 239 -5.47 19.95 -0.21
N ILE A 240 -5.44 19.82 -1.54
CA ILE A 240 -5.48 20.98 -2.45
C ILE A 240 -6.90 21.47 -2.79
N GLY A 241 -7.93 20.96 -2.08
CA GLY A 241 -9.33 21.43 -2.23
C GLY A 241 -10.12 20.74 -3.35
N HIS A 242 -9.56 19.72 -3.98
CA HIS A 242 -10.17 18.96 -5.09
C HIS A 242 -10.33 17.47 -4.74
N PRO A 243 -11.16 17.09 -3.74
CA PRO A 243 -11.31 15.68 -3.37
C PRO A 243 -11.83 14.85 -4.54
N ILE A 244 -11.50 13.54 -4.55
CA ILE A 244 -11.95 12.64 -5.59
C ILE A 244 -13.47 12.47 -5.52
N LEU A 245 -14.13 12.49 -6.66
CA LEU A 245 -15.57 12.27 -6.79
C LEU A 245 -15.96 10.91 -6.17
N GLY A 246 -17.01 10.91 -5.37
CA GLY A 246 -17.52 9.73 -4.68
C GLY A 246 -16.70 9.30 -3.45
N ASP A 247 -15.58 9.93 -3.15
CA ASP A 247 -14.81 9.63 -1.95
C ASP A 247 -15.53 10.14 -0.69
N THR A 248 -16.21 9.21 0.02
CA THR A 248 -16.97 9.55 1.24
C THR A 248 -16.08 9.72 2.48
N VAL A 249 -14.78 9.40 2.39
CA VAL A 249 -13.81 9.54 3.48
C VAL A 249 -13.17 10.94 3.46
N TYR A 250 -12.73 11.41 2.29
CA TYR A 250 -12.00 12.67 2.12
C TYR A 250 -12.78 13.76 1.41
N GLY A 251 -13.90 13.41 0.78
CA GLY A 251 -14.76 14.31 0.05
C GLY A 251 -16.16 14.44 0.66
N ARG A 252 -17.17 14.49 -0.19
CA ARG A 252 -18.57 14.61 0.21
C ARG A 252 -19.08 13.28 0.78
N LYS A 253 -19.78 13.33 1.91
CA LYS A 253 -20.32 12.12 2.57
C LYS A 253 -21.46 11.44 1.80
N LYS A 254 -22.12 12.14 0.89
CA LYS A 254 -23.23 11.60 0.09
C LYS A 254 -22.70 11.09 -1.25
N PRO A 255 -23.28 10.00 -1.78
CA PRO A 255 -23.00 9.54 -3.14
C PRO A 255 -23.19 10.67 -4.17
N GLU A 256 -22.35 10.70 -5.17
CA GLU A 256 -22.33 11.73 -6.20
C GLU A 256 -22.18 11.11 -7.58
N LEU A 257 -23.02 11.51 -8.54
CA LEU A 257 -23.09 10.95 -9.90
C LEU A 257 -23.21 9.41 -9.96
N GLY A 258 -23.78 8.81 -8.91
CA GLY A 258 -23.89 7.35 -8.78
C GLY A 258 -22.68 6.67 -8.17
N GLN A 259 -21.67 7.41 -7.68
CA GLN A 259 -20.51 6.87 -7.01
C GLN A 259 -20.62 7.07 -5.50
N SER A 260 -20.43 5.98 -4.74
CA SER A 260 -20.36 5.95 -3.27
C SER A 260 -18.95 5.70 -2.72
N SER A 261 -17.97 5.58 -3.61
CA SER A 261 -16.54 5.45 -3.32
C SER A 261 -15.73 6.11 -4.44
N GLN A 262 -14.45 6.36 -4.19
CA GLN A 262 -13.58 7.13 -5.07
C GLN A 262 -13.62 6.69 -6.55
N CYS A 263 -13.80 7.66 -7.45
CA CYS A 263 -13.64 7.48 -8.89
C CYS A 263 -12.15 7.58 -9.25
N LEU A 264 -11.42 6.49 -9.02
CA LEU A 264 -9.97 6.36 -9.14
C LEU A 264 -9.62 5.02 -9.75
N HIS A 265 -8.74 5.04 -10.77
CA HIS A 265 -8.34 3.86 -11.52
C HIS A 265 -6.83 3.87 -11.80
N ALA A 266 -6.13 2.78 -11.47
CA ALA A 266 -4.72 2.56 -11.80
C ALA A 266 -4.62 2.12 -13.27
N GLY A 267 -4.52 3.09 -14.19
CA GLY A 267 -4.68 2.87 -15.63
C GLY A 267 -3.41 2.42 -16.34
N ALA A 268 -2.20 2.72 -15.80
CA ALA A 268 -0.95 2.29 -16.42
C ALA A 268 0.09 1.93 -15.37
N LEU A 269 0.87 0.89 -15.70
CA LEU A 269 1.99 0.41 -14.91
C LEU A 269 3.18 0.17 -15.84
N CYS A 270 4.33 0.82 -15.56
CA CYS A 270 5.54 0.67 -16.35
C CYS A 270 6.72 0.35 -15.44
N PHE A 271 7.48 -0.70 -15.75
CA PHE A 271 8.63 -1.15 -14.96
C PHE A 271 9.66 -1.88 -15.85
N ARG A 272 10.82 -2.19 -15.28
CA ARG A 272 11.81 -3.06 -15.90
C ARG A 272 11.56 -4.50 -15.48
N HIS A 273 11.55 -5.43 -16.46
CA HIS A 273 11.39 -6.84 -16.18
C HIS A 273 12.50 -7.32 -15.21
N PRO A 274 12.15 -8.08 -14.14
CA PRO A 274 13.13 -8.50 -13.13
C PRO A 274 14.35 -9.25 -13.70
N ARG A 275 14.15 -10.14 -14.67
CA ARG A 275 15.17 -11.07 -15.17
C ARG A 275 16.20 -10.41 -16.10
N ASP A 276 15.76 -9.63 -17.05
CA ASP A 276 16.59 -9.11 -18.13
C ASP A 276 16.53 -7.59 -18.30
N GLY A 277 15.69 -6.91 -17.52
CA GLY A 277 15.59 -5.47 -17.50
C GLY A 277 14.89 -4.82 -18.71
N HIS A 278 14.27 -5.60 -19.61
CA HIS A 278 13.49 -5.01 -20.70
C HIS A 278 12.29 -4.19 -20.14
N PRO A 279 11.84 -3.13 -20.83
CA PRO A 279 10.70 -2.35 -20.38
C PRO A 279 9.41 -3.12 -20.56
N VAL A 280 8.61 -3.23 -19.49
CA VAL A 280 7.25 -3.77 -19.50
C VAL A 280 6.29 -2.60 -19.30
N MET A 281 5.31 -2.45 -20.20
CA MET A 281 4.30 -1.41 -20.15
C MET A 281 2.92 -2.05 -20.29
N VAL A 282 2.11 -1.95 -19.23
CA VAL A 282 0.76 -2.51 -19.17
C VAL A 282 -0.23 -1.38 -18.99
N PHE A 283 -1.33 -1.44 -19.75
CA PHE A 283 -2.41 -0.46 -19.72
C PHE A 283 -3.73 -1.17 -19.45
N ALA A 284 -4.57 -0.56 -18.63
CA ALA A 284 -5.96 -0.98 -18.44
C ALA A 284 -6.91 0.11 -18.92
N GLU A 285 -7.94 -0.31 -19.66
CA GLU A 285 -8.99 0.60 -20.08
C GLU A 285 -9.78 1.12 -18.86
N LEU A 286 -10.34 2.32 -19.00
CA LEU A 286 -11.24 2.87 -17.98
C LEU A 286 -12.42 1.91 -17.77
N PRO A 287 -12.69 1.50 -16.52
CA PRO A 287 -13.79 0.57 -16.24
C PRO A 287 -15.15 1.24 -16.47
N GLN A 288 -16.19 0.43 -16.63
CA GLN A 288 -17.53 0.92 -16.99
C GLN A 288 -18.04 1.99 -16.05
N TYR A 289 -17.87 1.84 -14.72
CA TYR A 289 -18.33 2.84 -13.76
C TYR A 289 -17.67 4.21 -13.97
N PHE A 290 -16.41 4.24 -14.43
CA PHE A 290 -15.67 5.46 -14.70
C PHE A 290 -16.19 6.13 -15.99
N ARG A 291 -16.37 5.32 -17.07
CA ARG A 291 -16.96 5.78 -18.33
C ARG A 291 -18.36 6.35 -18.12
N ASP A 292 -19.21 5.68 -17.34
CA ASP A 292 -20.57 6.14 -17.02
C ASP A 292 -20.55 7.53 -16.32
N VAL A 293 -19.55 7.79 -15.48
CA VAL A 293 -19.38 9.11 -14.86
C VAL A 293 -18.97 10.15 -15.91
N LEU A 294 -18.01 9.83 -16.78
CA LEU A 294 -17.60 10.75 -17.86
C LEU A 294 -18.79 11.09 -18.76
N ASP A 295 -19.61 10.12 -19.14
CA ASP A 295 -20.79 10.31 -19.97
C ASP A 295 -21.85 11.23 -19.31
N LYS A 296 -22.00 11.13 -17.98
CA LYS A 296 -22.87 12.01 -17.21
C LYS A 296 -22.32 13.45 -17.20
N LEU A 297 -21.00 13.59 -17.02
CA LEU A 297 -20.33 14.88 -17.00
C LEU A 297 -20.40 15.60 -18.36
N GLU A 298 -20.31 14.86 -19.48
CA GLU A 298 -20.50 15.42 -20.82
C GLU A 298 -21.89 16.02 -21.02
N LYS A 299 -22.91 15.46 -20.38
CA LYS A 299 -24.29 15.89 -20.46
C LYS A 299 -24.63 17.07 -19.52
N MET A 300 -23.73 17.41 -18.58
CA MET A 300 -23.91 18.48 -17.59
C MET A 300 -23.49 19.88 -18.13
N LYS A 301 -23.62 20.15 -19.41
CA LYS A 301 -23.21 21.42 -20.07
C LYS A 301 -23.78 22.67 -19.43
#